data_cab3bf02258468858ed167f21d4d2822
#
_entry.id   cab3bf02258468858ed167f21d4d2822
#
_cell.length_a   1.000
_cell.length_b   1.000
_cell.length_c   1.000
_cell.angle_alpha   90.00
_cell.angle_beta   90.00
_cell.angle_gamma   90.00
#
_symmetry.space_group_name_H-M   'P 1'
#
loop_
_entity.id
_entity.type
_entity.pdbx_description
1 polymer ?
#
loop_
_entity_poly.entity_id
_entity_poly.type
_entity_poly.pdbx_seq_one_letter_code
_entity_poly.pdbx_strand_id
1 'polypeptide(L)'
;VIVIDELADLMMVAGKDVESSIVRIAQLGRAAGIHLIVATQRPSADVVTGLIRANIDNRVALSVDNSLNSRIILDQKGAEQLLGKGDMLVKLRGKKPNRAQGCWVSDSEIEQTVNFIKEQVTADYHEDILTAVVPNAPGTPAGPDAAKDDDPLIWEAARIIVDSQLGSTSGLQRALSVGYARAGRIMDMLEAKGVVGPANGSKPREVLLDKDGLEDLKMADSVYREV
;
A
#
# COMPACT_ATOMS: atom_id res chain seq x y z
N VAL A 1 0.60 15.98 -7.44
CA VAL A 1 -0.62 15.28 -7.94
C VAL A 1 -0.35 13.79 -7.88
N ILE A 2 -1.31 13.00 -7.35
CA ILE A 2 -1.30 11.54 -7.35
C ILE A 2 -2.40 11.08 -8.30
N VAL A 3 -2.06 10.18 -9.23
CA VAL A 3 -3.02 9.63 -10.20
C VAL A 3 -3.07 8.12 -10.03
N ILE A 4 -4.28 7.58 -9.86
CA ILE A 4 -4.57 6.15 -9.87
C ILE A 4 -5.44 5.89 -11.11
N ASP A 5 -4.88 5.20 -12.10
CA ASP A 5 -5.53 4.97 -13.39
C ASP A 5 -6.64 3.90 -13.31
N GLU A 6 -6.37 2.79 -12.62
CA GLU A 6 -7.38 1.74 -12.39
C GLU A 6 -7.40 1.32 -10.91
N LEU A 7 -8.36 1.88 -10.16
CA LEU A 7 -8.50 1.57 -8.73
C LEU A 7 -8.83 0.10 -8.48
N ALA A 8 -9.60 -0.54 -9.37
CA ALA A 8 -10.01 -1.92 -9.18
C ALA A 8 -8.82 -2.88 -9.04
N ASP A 9 -7.74 -2.65 -9.78
CA ASP A 9 -6.56 -3.51 -9.73
C ASP A 9 -5.86 -3.43 -8.36
N LEU A 10 -5.77 -2.24 -7.78
CA LEU A 10 -5.24 -2.05 -6.43
C LEU A 10 -6.13 -2.66 -5.36
N MET A 11 -7.47 -2.50 -5.51
CA MET A 11 -8.44 -3.04 -4.55
C MET A 11 -8.46 -4.57 -4.54
N MET A 12 -8.16 -5.22 -5.66
CA MET A 12 -8.04 -6.68 -5.74
C MET A 12 -6.82 -7.22 -4.99
N VAL A 13 -5.73 -6.48 -4.93
CA VAL A 13 -4.47 -6.90 -4.31
C VAL A 13 -4.45 -6.62 -2.80
N ALA A 14 -4.82 -5.40 -2.39
CA ALA A 14 -4.69 -4.93 -1.02
C ALA A 14 -5.83 -3.96 -0.62
N GLY A 15 -7.08 -4.34 -0.88
CA GLY A 15 -8.25 -3.46 -0.80
C GLY A 15 -8.37 -2.64 0.49
N LYS A 16 -8.17 -3.23 1.66
CA LYS A 16 -8.29 -2.52 2.95
C LYS A 16 -7.20 -1.47 3.14
N ASP A 17 -5.98 -1.78 2.75
CA ASP A 17 -4.84 -0.87 2.92
C ASP A 17 -4.90 0.28 1.90
N VAL A 18 -5.31 -0.03 0.66
CA VAL A 18 -5.56 0.95 -0.39
C VAL A 18 -6.69 1.89 0.00
N GLU A 19 -7.83 1.37 0.46
CA GLU A 19 -8.96 2.17 0.92
C GLU A 19 -8.54 3.12 2.04
N SER A 20 -7.86 2.61 3.08
CA SER A 20 -7.41 3.41 4.21
C SER A 20 -6.43 4.51 3.80
N SER A 21 -5.52 4.21 2.87
CA SER A 21 -4.54 5.14 2.33
C SER A 21 -5.19 6.25 1.50
N ILE A 22 -6.14 5.91 0.62
CA ILE A 22 -6.91 6.87 -0.17
C ILE A 22 -7.70 7.81 0.75
N VAL A 23 -8.40 7.27 1.74
CA VAL A 23 -9.18 8.06 2.70
C VAL A 23 -8.26 9.01 3.48
N ARG A 24 -7.13 8.52 3.96
CA ARG A 24 -6.14 9.34 4.67
C ARG A 24 -5.57 10.46 3.79
N ILE A 25 -5.22 10.18 2.55
CA ILE A 25 -4.75 11.19 1.59
C ILE A 25 -5.86 12.21 1.31
N ALA A 26 -7.10 11.78 1.08
CA ALA A 26 -8.22 12.67 0.82
C ALA A 26 -8.53 13.61 2.01
N GLN A 27 -8.36 13.13 3.23
CA GLN A 27 -8.60 13.93 4.45
C GLN A 27 -7.46 14.87 4.78
N LEU A 28 -6.22 14.42 4.71
CA LEU A 28 -5.04 15.17 5.16
C LEU A 28 -4.32 15.90 4.02
N GLY A 29 -4.41 15.39 2.80
CA GLY A 29 -3.70 15.92 1.63
C GLY A 29 -4.07 17.36 1.27
N ARG A 30 -5.30 17.79 1.60
CA ARG A 30 -5.76 19.16 1.35
C ARG A 30 -4.82 20.20 1.97
N ALA A 31 -4.43 20.02 3.23
CA ALA A 31 -3.54 20.95 3.92
C ALA A 31 -2.13 20.97 3.36
N ALA A 32 -1.69 19.86 2.76
CA ALA A 32 -0.39 19.70 2.12
C ALA A 32 -0.40 20.05 0.61
N GLY A 33 -1.54 20.48 0.06
CA GLY A 33 -1.68 20.77 -1.38
C GLY A 33 -1.58 19.53 -2.27
N ILE A 34 -1.91 18.34 -1.75
CA ILE A 34 -1.93 17.10 -2.53
C ILE A 34 -3.27 16.98 -3.25
N HIS A 35 -3.21 16.77 -4.56
CA HIS A 35 -4.37 16.49 -5.40
C HIS A 35 -4.38 15.02 -5.78
N LEU A 36 -5.53 14.36 -5.56
CA LEU A 36 -5.72 12.95 -5.85
C LEU A 36 -6.75 12.78 -6.98
N ILE A 37 -6.35 12.09 -8.04
CA ILE A 37 -7.19 11.70 -9.16
C ILE A 37 -7.30 10.18 -9.16
N VAL A 38 -8.51 9.67 -9.00
CA VAL A 38 -8.79 8.23 -8.97
C VAL A 38 -9.72 7.87 -10.11
N ALA A 39 -9.31 6.98 -10.97
CA ALA A 39 -10.12 6.45 -12.06
C ALA A 39 -10.34 4.94 -11.91
N THR A 40 -11.41 4.43 -12.51
CA THR A 40 -11.68 3.00 -12.63
C THR A 40 -12.67 2.75 -13.77
N GLN A 41 -12.49 1.65 -14.48
CA GLN A 41 -13.45 1.12 -15.45
C GLN A 41 -14.47 0.17 -14.79
N ARG A 42 -14.30 -0.15 -13.50
CA ARG A 42 -15.18 -1.04 -12.73
C ARG A 42 -15.82 -0.30 -11.56
N PRO A 43 -16.88 0.49 -11.79
CA PRO A 43 -17.53 1.26 -10.73
C PRO A 43 -18.47 0.37 -9.90
N SER A 44 -17.94 -0.67 -9.28
CA SER A 44 -18.66 -1.56 -8.37
C SER A 44 -18.52 -1.10 -6.91
N ALA A 45 -19.42 -1.57 -6.02
CA ALA A 45 -19.44 -1.13 -4.63
C ALA A 45 -18.24 -1.60 -3.80
N ASP A 46 -17.59 -2.67 -4.21
CA ASP A 46 -16.36 -3.22 -3.63
C ASP A 46 -15.10 -2.46 -4.08
N VAL A 47 -15.14 -1.79 -5.22
CA VAL A 47 -14.07 -0.93 -5.73
C VAL A 47 -14.25 0.51 -5.25
N VAL A 48 -15.42 1.12 -5.53
CA VAL A 48 -15.75 2.49 -5.11
C VAL A 48 -16.57 2.40 -3.83
N THR A 49 -15.90 2.12 -2.74
CA THR A 49 -16.52 1.84 -1.45
C THR A 49 -17.23 3.07 -0.85
N GLY A 50 -18.06 2.83 0.15
CA GLY A 50 -18.74 3.90 0.88
C GLY A 50 -17.78 4.90 1.53
N LEU A 51 -16.63 4.42 2.02
CA LEU A 51 -15.61 5.28 2.64
C LEU A 51 -14.89 6.15 1.60
N ILE A 52 -14.52 5.60 0.45
CA ILE A 52 -13.92 6.37 -0.66
C ILE A 52 -14.92 7.44 -1.12
N ARG A 53 -16.20 7.08 -1.34
CA ARG A 53 -17.23 8.03 -1.77
C ARG A 53 -17.50 9.14 -0.77
N ALA A 54 -17.42 8.86 0.52
CA ALA A 54 -17.61 9.85 1.57
C ALA A 54 -16.48 10.89 1.67
N ASN A 55 -15.29 10.57 1.14
CA ASN A 55 -14.11 11.43 1.20
C ASN A 55 -13.74 12.08 -0.14
N ILE A 56 -14.28 11.57 -1.26
CA ILE A 56 -14.09 12.14 -2.60
C ILE A 56 -15.42 12.71 -3.09
N ASP A 57 -15.59 14.01 -2.94
CA ASP A 57 -16.85 14.72 -3.24
C ASP A 57 -17.02 15.10 -4.72
N ASN A 58 -15.90 15.41 -5.40
CA ASN A 58 -15.90 15.77 -6.82
C ASN A 58 -15.80 14.52 -7.66
N ARG A 59 -16.78 14.28 -8.52
CA ARG A 59 -16.88 13.04 -9.27
C ARG A 59 -17.29 13.31 -10.71
N VAL A 60 -16.72 12.51 -11.61
CA VAL A 60 -17.04 12.50 -13.01
C VAL A 60 -17.51 11.10 -13.38
N ALA A 61 -18.65 10.99 -13.98
CA ALA A 61 -19.13 9.74 -14.58
C ALA A 61 -19.20 9.90 -16.09
N LEU A 62 -18.50 9.03 -16.79
CA LEU A 62 -18.69 8.75 -18.20
C LEU A 62 -19.86 7.79 -18.37
N SER A 63 -20.19 7.41 -19.62
CA SER A 63 -21.24 6.42 -19.90
C SER A 63 -20.97 5.11 -19.17
N VAL A 64 -21.98 4.58 -18.48
CA VAL A 64 -21.93 3.31 -17.75
C VAL A 64 -23.07 2.39 -18.21
N ASP A 65 -22.92 1.09 -18.01
CA ASP A 65 -23.83 0.06 -18.51
C ASP A 65 -25.22 0.09 -17.85
N ASN A 66 -25.30 0.53 -16.59
CA ASN A 66 -26.55 0.44 -15.83
C ASN A 66 -26.67 1.55 -14.76
N SER A 67 -27.89 1.72 -14.29
CA SER A 67 -28.21 2.73 -13.27
C SER A 67 -27.62 2.46 -11.88
N LEU A 68 -27.21 1.22 -11.59
CA LEU A 68 -26.53 0.89 -10.34
C LEU A 68 -25.14 1.50 -10.33
N ASN A 69 -24.38 1.34 -11.42
CA ASN A 69 -23.07 1.94 -11.60
C ASN A 69 -23.12 3.48 -11.53
N SER A 70 -24.14 4.09 -12.17
CA SER A 70 -24.39 5.52 -12.04
C SER A 70 -24.59 5.97 -10.59
N ARG A 71 -25.36 5.22 -9.80
CA ARG A 71 -25.57 5.52 -8.37
C ARG A 71 -24.31 5.33 -7.53
N ILE A 72 -23.47 4.35 -7.85
CA ILE A 72 -22.20 4.14 -7.15
C ILE A 72 -21.30 5.37 -7.34
N ILE A 73 -21.23 5.93 -8.54
CA ILE A 73 -20.38 7.08 -8.82
C ILE A 73 -21.02 8.38 -8.31
N LEU A 74 -22.29 8.64 -8.70
CA LEU A 74 -22.94 9.96 -8.57
C LEU A 74 -23.96 10.05 -7.44
N ASP A 75 -24.26 8.95 -6.74
CA ASP A 75 -25.37 8.77 -5.80
C ASP A 75 -26.76 8.96 -6.44
N GLN A 76 -26.83 9.03 -7.79
CA GLN A 76 -28.06 9.16 -8.56
C GLN A 76 -27.93 8.46 -9.92
N LYS A 77 -29.08 8.27 -10.60
CA LYS A 77 -29.16 7.77 -11.98
C LYS A 77 -28.77 8.88 -12.97
N GLY A 78 -28.45 8.48 -14.19
CA GLY A 78 -28.27 9.37 -15.33
C GLY A 78 -27.03 9.07 -16.18
N ALA A 79 -25.96 8.52 -15.62
CA ALA A 79 -24.77 8.18 -16.39
C ALA A 79 -25.00 7.01 -17.38
N GLU A 80 -25.97 6.14 -17.11
CA GLU A 80 -26.42 5.09 -18.04
C GLU A 80 -27.13 5.61 -19.30
N GLN A 81 -27.48 6.90 -19.32
CA GLN A 81 -28.15 7.55 -20.45
C GLN A 81 -27.19 8.41 -21.29
N LEU A 82 -25.91 8.45 -20.93
CA LEU A 82 -24.89 9.19 -21.66
C LEU A 82 -24.57 8.53 -23.00
N LEU A 83 -24.23 9.35 -23.98
CA LEU A 83 -24.02 8.92 -25.37
C LEU A 83 -22.62 8.31 -25.62
N GLY A 84 -21.74 8.35 -24.63
CA GLY A 84 -20.33 7.94 -24.78
C GLY A 84 -19.49 9.03 -25.47
N LYS A 85 -18.26 8.68 -25.88
CA LYS A 85 -17.34 9.57 -26.61
C LYS A 85 -17.08 10.90 -25.89
N GLY A 86 -16.91 10.85 -24.56
CA GLY A 86 -16.63 12.03 -23.75
C GLY A 86 -17.87 12.74 -23.20
N ASP A 87 -19.09 12.27 -23.49
CA ASP A 87 -20.30 12.74 -22.82
C ASP A 87 -20.26 12.31 -21.34
N MET A 88 -20.40 13.24 -20.41
CA MET A 88 -20.16 13.00 -19.00
C MET A 88 -21.12 13.77 -18.09
N LEU A 89 -21.25 13.28 -16.85
CA LEU A 89 -21.87 14.00 -15.75
C LEU A 89 -20.79 14.38 -14.72
N VAL A 90 -20.67 15.66 -14.43
CA VAL A 90 -19.72 16.22 -13.46
C VAL A 90 -20.46 16.67 -12.22
N LYS A 91 -20.19 16.03 -11.09
CA LYS A 91 -20.71 16.35 -9.76
C LYS A 91 -19.62 17.04 -8.95
N LEU A 92 -19.84 18.29 -8.62
CA LEU A 92 -18.99 19.05 -7.71
C LEU A 92 -19.61 19.07 -6.32
N ARG A 93 -18.77 19.24 -5.29
CA ARG A 93 -19.17 19.29 -3.89
C ARG A 93 -20.33 20.28 -3.68
N GLY A 94 -21.41 19.80 -3.07
CA GLY A 94 -22.59 20.59 -2.78
C GLY A 94 -23.46 20.99 -3.98
N LYS A 95 -23.15 20.50 -5.18
CA LYS A 95 -23.90 20.81 -6.41
C LYS A 95 -24.53 19.56 -7.00
N LYS A 96 -25.62 19.78 -7.77
CA LYS A 96 -26.19 18.72 -8.63
C LYS A 96 -25.24 18.44 -9.78
N PRO A 97 -25.20 17.21 -10.29
CA PRO A 97 -24.42 16.89 -11.48
C PRO A 97 -24.84 17.72 -12.69
N ASN A 98 -23.86 18.26 -13.40
CA ASN A 98 -24.03 18.95 -14.67
C ASN A 98 -23.50 18.07 -15.78
N ARG A 99 -24.22 18.07 -16.94
CA ARG A 99 -23.75 17.39 -18.15
C ARG A 99 -22.68 18.23 -18.84
N ALA A 100 -21.62 17.59 -19.26
CA ALA A 100 -20.51 18.20 -19.97
C ALA A 100 -20.05 17.27 -21.12
N GLN A 101 -19.37 17.84 -22.10
CA GLN A 101 -18.82 17.11 -23.23
C GLN A 101 -17.29 17.27 -23.20
N GLY A 102 -16.56 16.17 -23.06
CA GLY A 102 -15.11 16.13 -23.28
C GLY A 102 -14.78 16.20 -24.77
N CYS A 103 -13.70 16.86 -25.11
CA CYS A 103 -13.19 16.84 -26.46
C CYS A 103 -12.54 15.48 -26.79
N TRP A 104 -12.54 15.15 -28.08
CA TRP A 104 -11.75 14.02 -28.54
C TRP A 104 -10.27 14.40 -28.56
N VAL A 105 -9.42 13.52 -28.05
CA VAL A 105 -7.96 13.65 -28.10
C VAL A 105 -7.44 12.36 -28.74
N SER A 106 -6.65 12.49 -29.79
CA SER A 106 -6.04 11.37 -30.49
C SER A 106 -4.72 10.94 -29.81
N ASP A 107 -4.29 9.70 -30.03
CA ASP A 107 -3.02 9.18 -29.51
C ASP A 107 -1.83 10.03 -29.95
N SER A 108 -1.87 10.53 -31.19
CA SER A 108 -0.81 11.41 -31.71
C SER A 108 -0.75 12.77 -31.00
N GLU A 109 -1.89 13.34 -30.59
CA GLU A 109 -1.93 14.58 -29.81
C GLU A 109 -1.43 14.35 -28.38
N ILE A 110 -1.74 13.20 -27.80
CA ILE A 110 -1.19 12.79 -26.48
C ILE A 110 0.32 12.68 -26.58
N GLU A 111 0.84 11.97 -27.58
CA GLU A 111 2.27 11.77 -27.79
C GLU A 111 3.01 13.10 -27.99
N GLN A 112 2.49 13.98 -28.85
CA GLN A 112 3.04 15.31 -29.07
C GLN A 112 3.08 16.15 -27.79
N THR A 113 2.00 16.10 -27.00
CA THR A 113 1.91 16.83 -25.73
C THR A 113 2.94 16.30 -24.73
N VAL A 114 3.06 14.96 -24.61
CA VAL A 114 4.04 14.32 -23.72
C VAL A 114 5.47 14.67 -24.14
N ASN A 115 5.77 14.62 -25.43
CA ASN A 115 7.10 14.96 -25.95
C ASN A 115 7.44 16.43 -25.68
N PHE A 116 6.50 17.35 -25.91
CA PHE A 116 6.66 18.76 -25.59
C PHE A 116 6.97 19.00 -24.11
N ILE A 117 6.30 18.26 -23.19
CA ILE A 117 6.58 18.35 -21.75
C ILE A 117 7.97 17.79 -21.42
N LYS A 118 8.36 16.66 -22.02
CA LYS A 118 9.67 16.02 -21.80
C LYS A 118 10.85 16.89 -22.26
N GLU A 119 10.65 17.68 -23.32
CA GLU A 119 11.67 18.60 -23.83
C GLU A 119 11.95 19.77 -22.87
N GLN A 120 11.00 20.13 -22.00
CA GLN A 120 11.13 21.25 -21.08
C GLN A 120 11.92 20.93 -19.83
N VAL A 121 11.80 19.69 -19.30
CA VAL A 121 12.43 19.29 -18.04
C VAL A 121 12.82 17.83 -18.11
N THR A 122 14.04 17.53 -17.69
CA THR A 122 14.47 16.16 -17.44
C THR A 122 13.77 15.63 -16.20
N ALA A 123 13.22 14.41 -16.29
CA ALA A 123 12.55 13.79 -15.15
C ALA A 123 13.57 13.50 -14.02
N ASP A 124 13.26 13.98 -12.82
CA ASP A 124 13.99 13.66 -11.60
C ASP A 124 13.20 12.59 -10.83
N TYR A 125 13.71 11.36 -10.85
CA TYR A 125 13.07 10.23 -10.18
C TYR A 125 13.66 10.06 -8.78
N HIS A 126 12.80 10.13 -7.77
CA HIS A 126 13.15 9.77 -6.40
C HIS A 126 13.19 8.24 -6.26
N GLU A 127 14.35 7.64 -6.50
CA GLU A 127 14.54 6.18 -6.40
C GLU A 127 14.23 5.66 -4.99
N ASP A 128 14.44 6.48 -3.97
CA ASP A 128 14.10 6.16 -2.57
C ASP A 128 12.62 5.80 -2.37
N ILE A 129 11.71 6.36 -3.17
CA ILE A 129 10.27 6.04 -3.11
C ILE A 129 10.02 4.66 -3.70
N LEU A 130 10.75 4.26 -4.75
CA LEU A 130 10.62 2.96 -5.40
C LEU A 130 11.22 1.84 -4.55
N THR A 131 12.24 2.16 -3.76
CA THR A 131 12.91 1.23 -2.84
C THR A 131 12.32 1.24 -1.43
N ALA A 132 11.47 2.23 -1.09
CA ALA A 132 10.76 2.27 0.18
C ALA A 132 9.79 1.08 0.26
N VAL A 133 10.29 -0.05 0.73
CA VAL A 133 9.45 -1.18 1.14
C VAL A 133 8.60 -0.67 2.30
N VAL A 134 7.30 -0.50 2.06
CA VAL A 134 6.36 -0.18 3.13
C VAL A 134 6.38 -1.37 4.09
N PRO A 135 6.93 -1.22 5.31
CA PRO A 135 6.88 -2.31 6.28
C PRO A 135 5.39 -2.57 6.56
N ASN A 136 4.88 -3.76 6.21
CA ASN A 136 3.50 -4.24 6.45
C ASN A 136 2.50 -4.18 5.27
N ALA A 137 2.90 -4.17 4.01
CA ALA A 137 1.95 -4.50 2.95
C ALA A 137 1.68 -6.01 2.96
N PRO A 138 0.46 -6.50 3.27
CA PRO A 138 0.13 -7.92 3.18
C PRO A 138 0.19 -8.33 1.70
N GLY A 139 1.05 -9.28 1.38
CA GLY A 139 1.10 -9.89 0.05
C GLY A 139 2.29 -9.53 -0.84
N THR A 140 3.27 -8.77 -0.37
CA THR A 140 4.53 -8.64 -1.08
C THR A 140 5.31 -9.95 -0.91
N PRO A 141 5.56 -10.74 -1.97
CA PRO A 141 6.52 -11.84 -1.90
C PRO A 141 7.86 -11.22 -1.51
N ALA A 142 8.49 -11.70 -0.46
CA ALA A 142 9.86 -11.34 -0.15
C ALA A 142 10.70 -11.64 -1.40
N GLY A 143 11.14 -10.60 -2.12
CA GLY A 143 12.09 -10.76 -3.19
C GLY A 143 13.40 -11.34 -2.62
N PRO A 144 14.25 -11.97 -3.44
CA PRO A 144 15.49 -12.58 -2.98
C PRO A 144 16.48 -11.62 -2.30
N ASP A 145 16.23 -10.30 -2.34
CA ASP A 145 17.03 -9.26 -1.66
C ASP A 145 16.45 -8.76 -0.32
N ALA A 146 15.28 -9.26 0.11
CA ALA A 146 14.71 -8.92 1.43
C ALA A 146 15.49 -9.53 2.62
N ALA A 147 16.59 -10.22 2.35
CA ALA A 147 17.44 -10.85 3.35
C ALA A 147 18.60 -9.95 3.86
N LYS A 148 18.67 -8.67 3.46
CA LYS A 148 19.83 -7.81 3.80
C LYS A 148 19.60 -6.79 4.90
N ASP A 149 18.36 -6.46 5.26
CA ASP A 149 18.10 -5.57 6.40
C ASP A 149 17.30 -6.31 7.48
N ASP A 150 17.91 -6.50 8.62
CA ASP A 150 17.28 -7.06 9.81
C ASP A 150 16.11 -6.18 10.27
N ASP A 151 15.02 -6.79 10.71
CA ASP A 151 13.92 -6.06 11.35
C ASP A 151 14.49 -5.22 12.52
N PRO A 152 14.17 -3.92 12.64
CA PRO A 152 14.68 -3.05 13.71
C PRO A 152 14.50 -3.61 15.12
N LEU A 153 13.52 -4.50 15.31
CA LEU A 153 13.24 -5.14 16.60
C LEU A 153 13.95 -6.48 16.79
N ILE A 154 14.84 -6.90 15.86
CA ILE A 154 15.46 -8.23 15.90
C ILE A 154 16.27 -8.46 17.19
N TRP A 155 17.04 -7.46 17.61
CA TRP A 155 17.86 -7.57 18.82
C TRP A 155 17.05 -7.49 20.11
N GLU A 156 15.95 -6.73 20.09
CA GLU A 156 15.00 -6.70 21.20
C GLU A 156 14.26 -8.05 21.32
N ALA A 157 13.84 -8.61 20.18
CA ALA A 157 13.23 -9.92 20.07
C ALA A 157 14.19 -11.02 20.56
N ALA A 158 15.45 -10.99 20.13
CA ALA A 158 16.49 -11.92 20.57
C ALA A 158 16.64 -11.90 22.10
N ARG A 159 16.71 -10.71 22.70
CA ARG A 159 16.82 -10.56 24.15
C ARG A 159 15.62 -11.14 24.88
N ILE A 160 14.39 -10.86 24.42
CA ILE A 160 13.15 -11.40 25.03
C ILE A 160 13.14 -12.94 25.00
N ILE A 161 13.55 -13.54 23.88
CA ILE A 161 13.59 -14.98 23.68
C ILE A 161 14.66 -15.64 24.57
N VAL A 162 15.85 -15.05 24.61
CA VAL A 162 16.96 -15.56 25.42
C VAL A 162 16.65 -15.40 26.92
N ASP A 163 16.07 -14.26 27.34
CA ASP A 163 15.67 -14.04 28.74
C ASP A 163 14.55 -14.99 29.20
N SER A 164 13.58 -15.25 28.31
CA SER A 164 12.46 -16.17 28.64
C SER A 164 12.76 -17.64 28.40
N GLN A 165 13.82 -17.96 27.66
CA GLN A 165 14.16 -19.31 27.20
C GLN A 165 12.98 -20.00 26.48
N LEU A 166 12.17 -19.19 25.78
CA LEU A 166 10.97 -19.66 25.10
C LEU A 166 10.86 -19.08 23.68
N GLY A 167 11.20 -19.86 22.68
CA GLY A 167 11.09 -19.50 21.25
C GLY A 167 9.66 -19.55 20.72
N SER A 168 8.75 -18.74 21.28
CA SER A 168 7.32 -18.73 20.93
C SER A 168 6.96 -17.50 20.12
N THR A 169 6.48 -17.71 18.87
CA THR A 169 5.98 -16.63 18.00
C THR A 169 4.83 -15.85 18.68
N SER A 170 3.91 -16.53 19.34
CA SER A 170 2.80 -15.88 20.07
C SER A 170 3.28 -15.13 21.32
N GLY A 171 4.35 -15.60 21.97
CA GLY A 171 5.02 -14.91 23.07
C GLY A 171 5.66 -13.61 22.58
N LEU A 172 6.40 -13.69 21.49
CA LEU A 172 7.07 -12.56 20.87
C LEU A 172 6.08 -11.51 20.35
N GLN A 173 4.98 -11.95 19.72
CA GLN A 173 3.89 -11.07 19.27
C GLN A 173 3.36 -10.21 20.41
N ARG A 174 3.11 -10.79 21.56
CA ARG A 174 2.59 -10.08 22.75
C ARG A 174 3.62 -9.15 23.38
N ALA A 175 4.86 -9.63 23.50
CA ALA A 175 5.92 -8.85 24.12
C ALA A 175 6.30 -7.59 23.34
N LEU A 176 6.36 -7.70 22.00
CA LEU A 176 6.70 -6.58 21.11
C LEU A 176 5.48 -5.81 20.60
N SER A 177 4.24 -6.24 20.93
CA SER A 177 2.99 -5.65 20.42
C SER A 177 2.93 -5.57 18.91
N VAL A 178 3.44 -6.59 18.20
CA VAL A 178 3.47 -6.66 16.73
C VAL A 178 2.43 -7.65 16.18
N GLY A 179 2.14 -7.59 14.87
CA GLY A 179 1.27 -8.59 14.23
C GLY A 179 1.92 -9.99 14.15
N TYR A 180 1.08 -11.04 14.13
CA TYR A 180 1.56 -12.44 14.10
C TYR A 180 2.52 -12.74 12.94
N ALA A 181 2.21 -12.20 11.75
CA ALA A 181 3.06 -12.39 10.57
C ALA A 181 4.46 -11.73 10.73
N ARG A 182 4.55 -10.56 11.41
CA ARG A 182 5.82 -9.92 11.70
C ARG A 182 6.60 -10.69 12.77
N ALA A 183 5.94 -11.13 13.82
CA ALA A 183 6.55 -11.98 14.83
C ALA A 183 7.11 -13.27 14.22
N GLY A 184 6.40 -13.89 13.27
CA GLY A 184 6.86 -15.05 12.52
C GLY A 184 8.15 -14.76 11.73
N ARG A 185 8.19 -13.67 10.96
CA ARG A 185 9.39 -13.26 10.22
C ARG A 185 10.59 -12.98 11.12
N ILE A 186 10.37 -12.29 12.25
CA ILE A 186 11.44 -12.05 13.22
C ILE A 186 11.96 -13.39 13.77
N MET A 187 11.08 -14.37 14.03
CA MET A 187 11.48 -15.72 14.47
C MET A 187 12.33 -16.44 13.40
N ASP A 188 12.00 -16.28 12.12
CA ASP A 188 12.77 -16.88 11.01
C ASP A 188 14.14 -16.20 10.85
N MET A 189 14.22 -14.89 11.06
CA MET A 189 15.49 -14.15 11.11
C MET A 189 16.35 -14.58 12.30
N LEU A 190 15.76 -14.83 13.45
CA LEU A 190 16.46 -15.33 14.65
C LEU A 190 16.97 -16.76 14.47
N GLU A 191 16.25 -17.59 13.70
CA GLU A 191 16.74 -18.90 13.27
C GLU A 191 17.96 -18.76 12.36
N ALA A 192 17.89 -17.89 11.35
CA ALA A 192 19.01 -17.63 10.43
C ALA A 192 20.26 -17.10 11.15
N LYS A 193 20.09 -16.36 12.25
CA LYS A 193 21.17 -15.87 13.10
C LYS A 193 21.62 -16.90 14.17
N GLY A 194 21.00 -18.07 14.23
CA GLY A 194 21.33 -19.12 15.20
C GLY A 194 20.91 -18.84 16.64
N VAL A 195 20.00 -17.92 16.88
CA VAL A 195 19.45 -17.62 18.22
C VAL A 195 18.43 -18.69 18.63
N VAL A 196 17.65 -19.18 17.67
CA VAL A 196 16.66 -20.24 17.88
C VAL A 196 16.83 -21.36 16.87
N GLY A 197 16.41 -22.55 17.23
CA GLY A 197 16.39 -23.72 16.36
C GLY A 197 15.24 -23.68 15.34
N PRO A 198 15.19 -24.68 14.43
CA PRO A 198 14.20 -24.75 13.34
C PRO A 198 12.77 -24.90 13.88
N ALA A 199 11.81 -24.52 13.04
CA ALA A 199 10.39 -24.64 13.37
C ALA A 199 10.00 -26.10 13.59
N ASN A 200 9.34 -26.39 14.72
CA ASN A 200 8.89 -27.73 15.11
C ASN A 200 7.36 -27.76 15.27
N GLY A 201 6.66 -27.62 14.15
CA GLY A 201 5.19 -27.58 14.13
C GLY A 201 4.63 -26.43 14.96
N SER A 202 3.69 -26.73 15.86
CA SER A 202 3.04 -25.74 16.74
C SER A 202 3.76 -25.52 18.08
N LYS A 203 4.87 -26.23 18.33
CA LYS A 203 5.63 -26.10 19.57
C LYS A 203 6.58 -24.90 19.52
N PRO A 204 6.90 -24.29 20.68
CA PRO A 204 7.96 -23.28 20.75
C PRO A 204 9.29 -23.83 20.21
N ARG A 205 10.03 -22.99 19.48
CA ARG A 205 11.38 -23.33 18.99
C ARG A 205 12.36 -23.41 20.16
N GLU A 206 13.36 -24.26 20.05
CA GLU A 206 14.44 -24.35 21.02
C GLU A 206 15.28 -23.07 21.00
N VAL A 207 15.70 -22.56 22.16
CA VAL A 207 16.60 -21.41 22.26
C VAL A 207 18.02 -21.94 22.34
N LEU A 208 18.87 -21.52 21.41
CA LEU A 208 20.23 -22.06 21.23
C LEU A 208 21.30 -21.24 21.95
N LEU A 209 21.01 -19.99 22.31
CA LEU A 209 21.95 -19.08 22.94
C LEU A 209 21.53 -18.76 24.39
N ASP A 210 22.53 -18.54 25.21
CA ASP A 210 22.41 -17.87 26.51
C ASP A 210 22.70 -16.37 26.39
N LYS A 211 22.72 -15.64 27.52
CA LYS A 211 22.93 -14.18 27.54
C LYS A 211 24.31 -13.78 27.03
N ASP A 212 25.32 -14.55 27.38
CA ASP A 212 26.69 -14.27 26.98
C ASP A 212 26.88 -14.52 25.49
N GLY A 213 26.32 -15.61 24.94
CA GLY A 213 26.32 -15.91 23.51
C GLY A 213 25.52 -14.88 22.67
N LEU A 214 24.48 -14.28 23.22
CA LEU A 214 23.75 -13.19 22.55
C LEU A 214 24.57 -11.90 22.44
N GLU A 215 25.33 -11.55 23.48
CA GLU A 215 26.21 -10.38 23.46
C GLU A 215 27.36 -10.56 22.46
N ASP A 216 27.97 -11.75 22.42
CA ASP A 216 29.01 -12.10 21.44
C ASP A 216 28.48 -12.01 20.00
N LEU A 217 27.27 -12.50 19.75
CA LEU A 217 26.62 -12.43 18.45
C LEU A 217 26.34 -10.98 18.02
N LYS A 218 25.91 -10.13 18.95
CA LYS A 218 25.69 -8.69 18.70
C LYS A 218 26.99 -7.97 18.35
N MET A 219 28.07 -8.24 19.06
CA MET A 219 29.38 -7.67 18.76
C MET A 219 29.87 -8.08 17.38
N ALA A 220 29.69 -9.34 17.00
CA ALA A 220 30.06 -9.82 15.67
C ALA A 220 29.25 -9.12 14.57
N ASP A 221 27.94 -8.95 14.73
CA ASP A 221 27.06 -8.30 13.74
C ASP A 221 27.39 -6.81 13.57
N SER A 222 27.79 -6.11 14.63
CA SER A 222 28.18 -4.69 14.56
C SER A 222 29.48 -4.48 13.78
N VAL A 223 30.43 -5.38 13.87
CA VAL A 223 31.72 -5.31 13.15
C VAL A 223 31.53 -5.53 11.64
N TYR A 224 30.55 -6.36 11.22
CA TYR A 224 30.28 -6.61 9.80
C TYR A 224 29.49 -5.48 9.12
N ARG A 225 28.89 -4.55 9.87
CA ARG A 225 28.14 -3.40 9.30
C ARG A 225 28.99 -2.14 9.09
N GLU A 226 30.21 -2.09 9.61
CA GLU A 226 31.16 -0.96 9.46
C GLU A 226 32.18 -1.18 8.31
N VAL A 227 32.07 -2.25 7.55
CA VAL A 227 32.91 -2.54 6.38
C VAL A 227 32.06 -2.52 5.12
#